data_ac3ae861413132d742b0e549526770dc
#
_entry.id   ac3ae861413132d742b0e549526770dc
#
_cell.length_a   1.000
_cell.length_b   1.000
_cell.length_c   1.000
_cell.angle_alpha   90.00
_cell.angle_beta   90.00
_cell.angle_gamma   90.00
#
_symmetry.space_group_name_H-M   'P 1'
#
loop_
_entity.id
_entity.type
_entity.pdbx_description
1 polymer ?
#
loop_
_entity_poly.entity_id
_entity_poly.type
_entity_poly.pdbx_seq_one_letter_code
_entity_poly.pdbx_strand_id
1 'polypeptide(L)' 'MSKNLHVREVEILRFIISFLEEFGYPPSIREIAKGVNLSSTSTVHQHLNKLEYFGLIKRNPTLPRAITNFYDECEKILK' A
#
# COMPACT_ATOMS: atom_id res chain seq x y z
N MET A 1 -19.40 0.71 0.92
CA MET A 1 -18.89 0.37 0.64
C MET A 1 -18.34 0.26 -0.21
N SER A 2 -17.99 0.37 -0.57
CA SER A 2 -17.64 0.56 -1.53
C SER A 2 -16.62 -0.14 -2.18
N LYS A 3 -15.49 -0.24 -1.91
CA LYS A 3 -14.40 -0.89 -2.58
C LYS A 3 -14.26 -2.30 -2.06
N ASN A 4 -14.20 -3.25 -2.97
CA ASN A 4 -14.07 -4.65 -2.61
C ASN A 4 -12.60 -5.01 -2.47
N LEU A 5 -12.02 -4.68 -1.34
CA LEU A 5 -10.64 -5.01 -1.05
C LEU A 5 -10.55 -6.35 -0.36
N HIS A 6 -9.59 -7.16 -0.78
CA HIS A 6 -9.28 -8.39 -0.08
C HIS A 6 -8.55 -8.06 1.22
N VAL A 7 -8.56 -9.02 2.13
CA VAL A 7 -7.87 -8.87 3.41
C VAL A 7 -6.41 -8.46 3.20
N ARG A 8 -5.76 -9.08 2.23
CA ARG A 8 -4.35 -8.81 1.97
C ARG A 8 -4.11 -7.36 1.53
N GLU A 9 -4.98 -6.83 0.69
CA GLU A 9 -4.86 -5.43 0.27
C GLU A 9 -5.05 -4.47 1.43
N VAL A 10 -5.99 -4.80 2.33
CA VAL A 10 -6.20 -3.98 3.51
C VAL A 10 -4.96 -4.02 4.40
N GLU A 11 -4.35 -5.19 4.57
CA GLU A 11 -3.13 -5.32 5.36
C GLU A 11 -2.01 -4.47 4.78
N ILE A 12 -1.84 -4.53 3.46
CA ILE A 12 -0.82 -3.73 2.79
C ILE A 12 -1.07 -2.25 2.98
N LEU A 13 -2.31 -1.84 2.81
CA LEU A 13 -2.66 -0.44 2.96
C LEU A 13 -2.38 0.06 4.37
N ARG A 14 -2.77 -0.73 5.38
CA ARG A 14 -2.51 -0.38 6.76
C ARG A 14 -1.02 -0.29 7.04
N PHE A 15 -0.25 -1.21 6.47
CA PHE A 15 1.19 -1.19 6.64
C PHE A 15 1.79 0.08 6.05
N ILE A 16 1.35 0.46 4.85
CA ILE A 16 1.85 1.68 4.20
C ILE A 16 1.56 2.89 5.07
N ILE A 17 0.34 2.99 5.58
CA ILE A 17 -0.05 4.14 6.40
C ILE A 17 0.77 4.18 7.70
N SER A 18 0.90 3.05 8.37
CA SER A 18 1.67 2.98 9.62
C SER A 18 3.12 3.33 9.39
N PHE A 19 3.69 2.82 8.29
CA PHE A 19 5.08 3.09 7.95
C PHE A 19 5.28 4.58 7.69
N LEU A 20 4.36 5.16 6.93
CA LEU A 20 4.43 6.59 6.61
C LEU A 20 4.34 7.45 7.87
N GLU A 21 3.45 7.07 8.79
CA GLU A 21 3.30 7.80 10.04
C GLU A 21 4.54 7.70 10.92
N GLU A 22 5.16 6.53 10.93
CA GLU A 22 6.31 6.31 11.78
C GLU A 22 7.59 6.91 11.20
N PHE A 23 7.80 6.76 9.92
CA PHE A 23 9.08 7.13 9.30
C PHE A 23 9.02 8.40 8.47
N GLY A 24 7.85 8.87 8.11
CA GLY A 24 7.71 10.09 7.33
C GLY A 24 7.90 9.90 5.84
N TYR A 25 8.07 8.67 5.37
CA TYR A 25 8.18 8.36 3.95
C TYR A 25 7.58 6.97 3.71
N PRO A 26 7.17 6.68 2.47
CA PRO A 26 6.51 5.40 2.20
C PRO A 26 7.49 4.24 2.17
N PRO A 27 7.01 3.02 2.39
CA PRO A 27 7.87 1.83 2.35
C PRO A 27 8.21 1.45 0.93
N SER A 28 9.33 0.74 0.77
CA SER A 28 9.68 0.11 -0.49
C SER A 28 8.86 -1.16 -0.66
N ILE A 29 8.90 -1.71 -1.89
CA ILE A 29 8.21 -2.97 -2.18
C ILE A 29 8.71 -4.09 -1.27
N ARG A 30 10.02 -4.16 -1.06
CA ARG A 30 10.60 -5.18 -0.19
C ARG A 30 10.15 -5.02 1.25
N GLU A 31 10.08 -3.79 1.70
CA GLU A 31 9.62 -3.52 3.07
C GLU A 31 8.17 -3.93 3.25
N ILE A 32 7.35 -3.70 2.22
CA ILE A 32 5.96 -4.13 2.27
C ILE A 32 5.89 -5.66 2.34
N ALA A 33 6.62 -6.35 1.47
CA ALA A 33 6.59 -7.80 1.46
C ALA A 33 6.96 -8.37 2.82
N LYS A 34 7.99 -7.80 3.42
CA LYS A 34 8.41 -8.22 4.75
C LYS A 34 7.36 -7.91 5.81
N GLY A 35 6.79 -6.72 5.73
CA GLY A 35 5.85 -6.25 6.75
C GLY A 35 4.54 -7.03 6.75
N VAL A 36 4.10 -7.50 5.59
CA VAL A 36 2.87 -8.29 5.50
C VAL A 36 3.14 -9.77 5.25
N ASN A 37 4.39 -10.18 5.42
CA ASN A 37 4.77 -11.58 5.41
C ASN A 37 4.50 -12.26 4.07
N LEU A 38 4.86 -11.59 3.00
CA LEU A 38 4.80 -12.15 1.65
C LEU A 38 6.21 -12.48 1.18
N SER A 39 6.36 -13.63 0.57
CA SER A 39 7.68 -14.07 0.11
C SER A 39 8.04 -13.55 -1.26
N SER A 40 7.06 -13.02 -2.00
CA SER A 40 7.27 -12.61 -3.39
C SER A 40 6.91 -11.14 -3.58
N THR A 41 7.85 -10.38 -4.17
CA THR A 41 7.56 -8.99 -4.52
C THR A 41 6.58 -8.90 -5.68
N SER A 42 6.51 -9.93 -6.53
CA SER A 42 5.51 -9.95 -7.60
C SER A 42 4.09 -9.91 -7.05
N THR A 43 3.86 -10.63 -5.96
CA THR A 43 2.56 -10.63 -5.32
C THR A 43 2.24 -9.25 -4.75
N VAL A 44 3.24 -8.60 -4.16
CA VAL A 44 3.05 -7.22 -3.66
C VAL A 44 2.65 -6.31 -4.81
N HIS A 45 3.33 -6.42 -5.95
CA HIS A 45 3.00 -5.59 -7.11
C HIS A 45 1.57 -5.80 -7.56
N GLN A 46 1.09 -7.04 -7.56
CA GLN A 46 -0.29 -7.32 -7.95
C GLN A 46 -1.28 -6.63 -7.01
N HIS A 47 -1.04 -6.71 -5.72
CA HIS A 47 -1.92 -6.04 -4.76
C HIS A 47 -1.85 -4.53 -4.88
N LEU A 48 -0.65 -3.99 -5.13
CA LEU A 48 -0.49 -2.56 -5.30
C LEU A 48 -1.17 -2.06 -6.57
N ASN A 49 -1.12 -2.87 -7.65
CA ASN A 49 -1.86 -2.52 -8.85
C ASN A 49 -3.35 -2.34 -8.56
N LYS A 50 -3.88 -3.22 -7.75
CA LYS A 50 -5.29 -3.16 -7.40
C LYS A 50 -5.60 -1.94 -6.56
N LEU A 51 -4.75 -1.65 -5.58
CA LEU A 51 -4.92 -0.45 -4.75
C LEU A 51 -4.84 0.81 -5.59
N GLU A 52 -3.93 0.84 -6.56
CA GLU A 52 -3.80 1.98 -7.44
C GLU A 52 -5.01 2.10 -8.35
N TYR A 53 -5.54 0.98 -8.82
CA TYR A 53 -6.74 0.97 -9.64
C TYR A 53 -7.91 1.61 -8.90
N PHE A 54 -8.02 1.36 -7.61
CA PHE A 54 -9.08 1.95 -6.80
C PHE A 54 -8.78 3.39 -6.38
N GLY A 55 -7.62 3.90 -6.74
CA GLY A 55 -7.26 5.27 -6.40
C GLY A 55 -6.81 5.48 -4.97
N LEU A 56 -6.41 4.41 -4.29
CA LEU A 56 -6.01 4.50 -2.89
C LEU A 56 -4.53 4.79 -2.72
N ILE A 57 -3.73 4.49 -3.73
CA ILE A 57 -2.32 4.82 -3.72
C ILE A 57 -1.93 5.31 -5.10
N LYS A 58 -0.75 5.91 -5.17
CA LYS A 58 -0.17 6.35 -6.41
C LYS A 58 1.29 5.91 -6.42
N ARG A 59 1.76 5.40 -7.54
CA ARG A 59 3.14 4.95 -7.64
C ARG A 59 3.90 5.79 -8.64
N ASN A 60 5.16 6.05 -8.31
CA ASN A 60 6.07 6.76 -9.20
C ASN A 60 7.24 5.84 -9.52
N PRO A 61 7.26 5.24 -10.72
CA PRO A 61 8.27 4.23 -11.05
C PRO A 61 9.69 4.76 -11.13
N THR A 62 9.89 6.07 -11.06
CA THR A 62 11.22 6.64 -11.12
C THR A 62 11.89 6.74 -9.76
N LEU A 63 11.20 6.42 -8.68
CA LEU A 63 11.73 6.57 -7.34
C LEU A 63 11.83 5.22 -6.65
N PRO A 64 12.86 5.03 -5.81
CA PRO A 64 13.00 3.77 -5.06
C PRO A 64 11.85 3.51 -4.11
N ARG A 65 11.34 4.57 -3.46
CA ARG A 65 10.17 4.48 -2.58
C ARG A 65 9.03 5.14 -3.30
N ALA A 66 8.46 4.41 -4.23
CA ALA A 66 7.64 4.97 -5.29
C ALA A 66 6.17 5.15 -4.92
N ILE A 67 5.78 4.82 -3.69
CA ILE A 67 4.39 4.81 -3.30
C ILE A 67 4.02 6.11 -2.63
N THR A 68 2.97 6.73 -3.15
CA THR A 68 2.33 7.87 -2.49
C THR A 68 0.88 7.45 -2.26
N ASN A 69 0.39 7.57 -1.05
CA ASN A 69 -0.99 7.19 -0.81
C ASN A 69 -1.89 8.40 -0.73
N PHE A 70 -3.18 8.15 -0.89
CA PHE A 70 -4.21 9.16 -0.69
C PHE A 70 -4.71 9.00 0.74
N TYR A 71 -4.00 9.65 1.65
CA TYR A 71 -4.12 9.40 3.07
C TYR A 71 -5.55 9.51 3.59
N ASP A 72 -6.24 10.58 3.20
CA ASP A 72 -7.61 10.79 3.66
C ASP A 72 -8.53 9.67 3.18
N GLU A 73 -8.38 9.27 1.93
CA GLU A 73 -9.17 8.18 1.37
C GLU A 73 -8.89 6.87 2.09
N CYS A 74 -7.62 6.62 2.37
CA CYS A 74 -7.24 5.41 3.07
C CYS A 74 -7.84 5.34 4.45
N GLU A 75 -7.84 6.46 5.15
CA GLU A 75 -8.43 6.52 6.49
C GLU A 75 -9.91 6.23 6.46
N LYS A 76 -10.61 6.75 5.47
CA LYS A 76 -12.04 6.49 5.34
C LYS A 76 -12.35 5.01 5.18
N ILE A 77 -11.50 4.31 4.44
CA ILE A 77 -11.72 2.89 4.20
C ILE A 77 -11.39 2.06 5.43
N LEU A 78 -10.32 2.44 6.14
CA LEU A 78 -9.84 1.67 7.27
C LEU A 78 -10.61 1.94 8.56
N LYS A 79 -11.36 3.02 8.58
CA LYS A 79 -12.26 3.30 9.69
C LYS A 79 -13.59 2.64 9.47
#